data_8878f15a384407cba9d1735de4f80d73
#
_entry.id   8878f15a384407cba9d1735de4f80d73
#
_cell.length_a   1.000
_cell.length_b   1.000
_cell.length_c   1.000
_cell.angle_alpha   90.00
_cell.angle_beta   90.00
_cell.angle_gamma   90.00
#
_symmetry.space_group_name_H-M   'P 1'
#
loop_
_entity.id
_entity.type
_entity.pdbx_description
1 polymer ?
#
loop_
_entity_poly.entity_id
_entity_poly.type
_entity_poly.pdbx_seq_one_letter_code
_entity_poly.pdbx_strand_id
1 'polypeptide(L)'
;MTQLPGLLDIEAIRKDFPLLDRVVHDGKKIVYLDNAATSQKPRQVLDALNEYYERHNANVHRGVHVLAEEATALYEGARDKVAAFINAPSRDEVIFTKNASESLNLVANMLGWADEPYRVDRDTEIAITEMEHHSNIVPWQLLSQRTGAKLKWFGLTDDGRLDLSNIEEVITEKTKIVSFTLVSNIMGTVNPVEAIVRRAQDVGALVLIDASQAAPHMPLDVQGLGADFVAFTGHKMCGPTGIGVLWGRQELLEDLPPFLGGGEMIETVSMHASTYAPAPHKFEAGTPPIAQAVGLGAAVDYLSAIGMDKIAAHEHAITEYAIKRLAEVPDLRIIGPTTAEDRGAAISFVLGDIHPHDVGQVLDEQGIAVRVGHHCARPVCLRYGIPATTRASFYLYSSPADVDALVDGLEHVRNFFG
;
A
#
# COMPACT_ATOMS: atom_id res chain seq x y z
N MET A 1 -16.75 -15.41 24.88
CA MET A 1 -16.14 -14.84 23.65
C MET A 1 -17.29 -14.45 22.73
N THR A 2 -17.43 -13.17 22.42
CA THR A 2 -18.46 -12.66 21.53
C THR A 2 -18.08 -13.10 20.10
N GLN A 3 -18.84 -14.04 19.51
CA GLN A 3 -18.67 -14.38 18.10
C GLN A 3 -19.26 -13.21 17.29
N LEU A 4 -18.40 -12.44 16.64
CA LEU A 4 -18.82 -11.46 15.65
C LEU A 4 -19.15 -12.21 14.34
N PRO A 5 -20.29 -11.89 13.67
CA PRO A 5 -20.62 -12.51 12.39
C PRO A 5 -19.59 -12.08 11.32
N GLY A 6 -19.25 -12.97 10.40
CA GLY A 6 -18.33 -12.72 9.29
C GLY A 6 -16.85 -12.90 9.59
N LEU A 7 -16.47 -13.33 10.81
CA LEU A 7 -15.07 -13.60 11.13
C LEU A 7 -14.56 -14.85 10.42
N LEU A 8 -13.30 -14.77 10.00
CA LEU A 8 -12.50 -15.91 9.55
C LEU A 8 -12.22 -16.88 10.73
N ASP A 9 -11.82 -18.10 10.42
CA ASP A 9 -11.25 -19.02 11.44
C ASP A 9 -9.84 -18.54 11.84
N ILE A 10 -9.80 -17.61 12.79
CA ILE A 10 -8.58 -16.92 13.22
C ILE A 10 -7.60 -17.90 13.84
N GLU A 11 -8.08 -18.91 14.59
CA GLU A 11 -7.21 -19.89 15.22
C GLU A 11 -6.48 -20.76 14.18
N ALA A 12 -7.15 -21.12 13.09
CA ALA A 12 -6.53 -21.82 11.99
C ALA A 12 -5.54 -20.92 11.24
N ILE A 13 -5.92 -19.68 10.91
CA ILE A 13 -5.07 -18.73 10.18
C ILE A 13 -3.81 -18.39 10.98
N ARG A 14 -3.90 -18.11 12.28
CA ARG A 14 -2.75 -17.71 13.10
C ARG A 14 -1.66 -18.80 13.14
N LYS A 15 -1.98 -20.07 12.97
CA LYS A 15 -1.00 -21.18 12.90
C LYS A 15 -0.05 -21.07 11.71
N ASP A 16 -0.49 -20.39 10.65
CA ASP A 16 0.36 -20.14 9.48
C ASP A 16 1.40 -19.06 9.73
N PHE A 17 1.22 -18.21 10.76
CA PHE A 17 2.08 -17.05 11.03
C PHE A 17 2.97 -17.27 12.25
N PRO A 18 4.18 -17.84 12.09
CA PRO A 18 5.02 -18.24 13.22
C PRO A 18 5.43 -17.09 14.15
N LEU A 19 5.47 -15.85 13.65
CA LEU A 19 5.80 -14.69 14.48
C LEU A 19 4.73 -14.42 15.54
N LEU A 20 3.46 -14.74 15.28
CA LEU A 20 2.36 -14.46 16.20
C LEU A 20 2.38 -15.37 17.46
N ASP A 21 3.21 -16.42 17.46
CA ASP A 21 3.45 -17.24 18.63
C ASP A 21 4.61 -16.75 19.50
N ARG A 22 5.27 -15.67 19.06
CA ARG A 22 6.42 -15.10 19.77
C ARG A 22 6.01 -14.55 21.13
N VAL A 23 6.83 -14.83 22.11
CA VAL A 23 6.77 -14.23 23.44
C VAL A 23 7.76 -13.07 23.51
N VAL A 24 7.31 -11.97 24.06
CA VAL A 24 8.08 -10.72 24.28
C VAL A 24 8.00 -10.35 25.77
N HIS A 25 8.82 -9.42 26.22
CA HIS A 25 8.78 -8.84 27.58
C HIS A 25 8.24 -9.77 28.69
N ASP A 26 9.09 -10.38 29.47
CA ASP A 26 8.76 -11.19 30.66
C ASP A 26 7.65 -12.25 30.46
N GLY A 27 7.58 -12.83 29.26
CA GLY A 27 6.66 -13.92 28.98
C GLY A 27 5.31 -13.51 28.38
N LYS A 28 5.13 -12.28 27.92
CA LYS A 28 3.89 -11.81 27.29
C LYS A 28 3.79 -12.26 25.85
N LYS A 29 2.63 -12.77 25.47
CA LYS A 29 2.34 -13.09 24.06
C LYS A 29 2.15 -11.79 23.27
N ILE A 30 2.77 -11.72 22.08
CA ILE A 30 2.65 -10.51 21.24
C ILE A 30 1.22 -10.32 20.73
N VAL A 31 0.72 -9.08 20.84
CA VAL A 31 -0.46 -8.55 20.17
C VAL A 31 0.02 -7.60 19.08
N TYR A 32 0.01 -8.07 17.82
CA TYR A 32 0.60 -7.32 16.70
C TYR A 32 -0.45 -6.46 15.99
N LEU A 33 -0.40 -5.15 16.21
CA LEU A 33 -1.33 -4.14 15.69
C LEU A 33 -0.64 -3.07 14.82
N ASP A 34 0.48 -3.39 14.16
CA ASP A 34 1.19 -2.48 13.24
C ASP A 34 1.14 -2.97 11.77
N ASN A 35 0.01 -3.57 11.36
CA ASN A 35 -0.15 -4.19 10.05
C ASN A 35 -0.11 -3.17 8.89
N ALA A 36 -0.57 -1.95 9.08
CA ALA A 36 -0.49 -0.89 8.07
C ALA A 36 0.97 -0.44 7.78
N ALA A 37 1.93 -0.77 8.66
CA ALA A 37 3.35 -0.58 8.39
C ALA A 37 3.93 -1.77 7.62
N THR A 38 3.69 -3.00 8.10
CA THR A 38 4.05 -4.25 7.41
C THR A 38 3.22 -5.38 8.01
N SER A 39 2.70 -6.30 7.18
CA SER A 39 2.03 -7.51 7.67
C SER A 39 3.02 -8.58 8.08
N GLN A 40 2.59 -9.57 8.86
CA GLN A 40 3.36 -10.78 9.11
C GLN A 40 3.34 -11.71 7.89
N LYS A 41 4.25 -12.70 7.88
CA LYS A 41 4.43 -13.62 6.73
C LYS A 41 3.97 -15.02 7.11
N PRO A 42 3.07 -15.63 6.31
CA PRO A 42 2.69 -17.02 6.55
C PRO A 42 3.82 -17.98 6.16
N ARG A 43 3.79 -19.18 6.71
CA ARG A 43 4.76 -20.25 6.46
C ARG A 43 4.96 -20.51 4.98
N GLN A 44 3.88 -20.51 4.21
CA GLN A 44 3.88 -20.75 2.76
C GLN A 44 4.76 -19.75 2.01
N VAL A 45 4.77 -18.48 2.40
CA VAL A 45 5.63 -17.44 1.81
C VAL A 45 7.09 -17.62 2.23
N LEU A 46 7.33 -17.95 3.51
CA LEU A 46 8.69 -18.19 4.02
C LEU A 46 9.32 -19.41 3.35
N ASP A 47 8.55 -20.48 3.19
CA ASP A 47 9.00 -21.71 2.56
C ASP A 47 9.28 -21.51 1.06
N ALA A 48 8.44 -20.75 0.35
CA ALA A 48 8.68 -20.42 -1.07
C ALA A 48 9.99 -19.63 -1.28
N LEU A 49 10.31 -18.69 -0.39
CA LEU A 49 11.56 -17.94 -0.42
C LEU A 49 12.77 -18.85 -0.18
N ASN A 50 12.69 -19.75 0.80
CA ASN A 50 13.75 -20.69 1.13
C ASN A 50 13.95 -21.69 -0.02
N GLU A 51 12.87 -22.29 -0.53
CA GLU A 51 12.91 -23.24 -1.63
C GLU A 51 13.54 -22.64 -2.89
N TYR A 52 13.21 -21.39 -3.22
CA TYR A 52 13.84 -20.70 -4.34
C TYR A 52 15.37 -20.64 -4.19
N TYR A 53 15.87 -20.18 -3.06
CA TYR A 53 17.33 -20.07 -2.85
C TYR A 53 18.04 -21.41 -2.73
N GLU A 54 17.40 -22.42 -2.16
CA GLU A 54 17.98 -23.74 -1.95
C GLU A 54 18.02 -24.58 -3.22
N ARG A 55 17.06 -24.37 -4.17
CA ARG A 55 16.87 -25.30 -5.30
C ARG A 55 16.86 -24.65 -6.68
N HIS A 56 16.44 -23.39 -6.81
CA HIS A 56 16.15 -22.77 -8.11
C HIS A 56 16.95 -21.50 -8.37
N ASN A 57 17.87 -21.11 -7.49
CA ASN A 57 18.58 -19.82 -7.57
C ASN A 57 19.42 -19.71 -8.84
N ALA A 58 18.95 -18.93 -9.81
CA ALA A 58 19.63 -18.57 -11.03
C ALA A 58 19.14 -17.20 -11.54
N ASN A 59 19.88 -16.56 -12.45
CA ASN A 59 19.38 -15.38 -13.15
C ASN A 59 18.31 -15.80 -14.19
N VAL A 60 17.37 -14.90 -14.46
CA VAL A 60 16.18 -15.13 -15.29
C VAL A 60 16.40 -14.70 -16.75
N HIS A 61 15.53 -15.16 -17.66
CA HIS A 61 15.32 -14.79 -19.06
C HIS A 61 16.43 -15.24 -20.04
N ARG A 62 17.72 -15.01 -19.75
CA ARG A 62 18.81 -15.22 -20.72
C ARG A 62 19.63 -16.48 -20.52
N GLY A 63 19.41 -17.20 -19.46
CA GLY A 63 20.12 -18.47 -19.20
C GLY A 63 19.54 -19.61 -20.05
N VAL A 64 20.45 -20.46 -20.59
CA VAL A 64 20.06 -21.63 -21.39
C VAL A 64 20.24 -22.96 -20.65
N HIS A 65 20.24 -22.90 -19.31
CA HIS A 65 20.36 -24.07 -18.45
C HIS A 65 19.11 -24.23 -17.56
N VAL A 66 18.84 -25.46 -17.13
CA VAL A 66 17.64 -25.86 -16.37
C VAL A 66 17.30 -24.89 -15.24
N LEU A 67 18.29 -24.50 -14.41
CA LEU A 67 18.02 -23.60 -13.28
C LEU A 67 17.54 -22.21 -13.73
N ALA A 68 18.04 -21.68 -14.84
CA ALA A 68 17.58 -20.39 -15.37
C ALA A 68 16.16 -20.50 -15.96
N GLU A 69 15.82 -21.63 -16.58
CA GLU A 69 14.47 -21.89 -17.06
C GLU A 69 13.48 -22.02 -15.89
N GLU A 70 13.84 -22.74 -14.83
CA GLU A 70 13.03 -22.87 -13.60
C GLU A 70 12.86 -21.53 -12.91
N ALA A 71 13.93 -20.75 -12.71
CA ALA A 71 13.88 -19.42 -12.07
C ALA A 71 13.01 -18.46 -12.90
N THR A 72 13.12 -18.49 -14.24
CA THR A 72 12.29 -17.69 -15.14
C THR A 72 10.81 -18.08 -15.02
N ALA A 73 10.51 -19.37 -15.02
CA ALA A 73 9.14 -19.85 -14.87
C ALA A 73 8.51 -19.44 -13.52
N LEU A 74 9.28 -19.48 -12.44
CA LEU A 74 8.83 -19.04 -11.10
C LEU A 74 8.61 -17.51 -11.06
N TYR A 75 9.53 -16.74 -11.60
CA TYR A 75 9.46 -15.27 -11.65
C TYR A 75 8.27 -14.80 -12.48
N GLU A 76 8.15 -15.31 -13.69
CA GLU A 76 7.06 -14.95 -14.59
C GLU A 76 5.71 -15.53 -14.15
N GLY A 77 5.70 -16.70 -13.53
CA GLY A 77 4.51 -17.26 -12.89
C GLY A 77 4.00 -16.40 -11.72
N ALA A 78 4.90 -15.72 -11.00
CA ALA A 78 4.50 -14.74 -9.97
C ALA A 78 3.81 -13.52 -10.62
N ARG A 79 4.27 -13.07 -11.80
CA ARG A 79 3.64 -11.99 -12.56
C ARG A 79 2.24 -12.36 -13.01
N ASP A 80 2.05 -13.60 -13.51
CA ASP A 80 0.73 -14.13 -13.89
C ASP A 80 -0.24 -14.11 -12.71
N LYS A 81 0.22 -14.54 -11.54
CA LYS A 81 -0.59 -14.53 -10.31
C LYS A 81 -0.98 -13.12 -9.88
N VAL A 82 -0.04 -12.18 -9.92
CA VAL A 82 -0.32 -10.78 -9.60
C VAL A 82 -1.33 -10.19 -10.60
N ALA A 83 -1.15 -10.42 -11.91
CA ALA A 83 -2.09 -9.96 -12.92
C ALA A 83 -3.51 -10.48 -12.67
N ALA A 84 -3.65 -11.76 -12.39
CA ALA A 84 -4.95 -12.36 -12.04
C ALA A 84 -5.54 -11.81 -10.75
N PHE A 85 -4.71 -11.57 -9.72
CA PHE A 85 -5.13 -11.06 -8.41
C PHE A 85 -5.75 -9.66 -8.49
N ILE A 86 -5.23 -8.80 -9.36
CA ILE A 86 -5.73 -7.43 -9.54
C ILE A 86 -6.68 -7.29 -10.73
N ASN A 87 -7.08 -8.40 -11.37
CA ASN A 87 -7.90 -8.40 -12.59
C ASN A 87 -7.29 -7.56 -13.73
N ALA A 88 -5.95 -7.65 -13.93
CA ALA A 88 -5.28 -6.98 -15.05
C ALA A 88 -5.61 -7.67 -16.37
N PRO A 89 -5.81 -6.94 -17.49
CA PRO A 89 -6.05 -7.52 -18.81
C PRO A 89 -4.90 -8.39 -19.32
N SER A 90 -3.66 -8.00 -19.01
CA SER A 90 -2.45 -8.70 -19.42
C SER A 90 -1.40 -8.69 -18.31
N ARG A 91 -0.58 -9.76 -18.28
CA ARG A 91 0.63 -9.78 -17.45
C ARG A 91 1.65 -8.71 -17.87
N ASP A 92 1.63 -8.30 -19.13
CA ASP A 92 2.56 -7.31 -19.67
C ASP A 92 2.31 -5.89 -19.14
N GLU A 93 1.17 -5.68 -18.49
CA GLU A 93 0.82 -4.46 -17.76
C GLU A 93 1.32 -4.45 -16.30
N VAL A 94 1.93 -5.55 -15.82
CA VAL A 94 2.42 -5.68 -14.44
C VAL A 94 3.93 -5.52 -14.42
N ILE A 95 4.40 -4.47 -13.77
CA ILE A 95 5.82 -4.13 -13.61
C ILE A 95 6.23 -4.42 -12.16
N PHE A 96 7.29 -5.19 -11.95
CA PHE A 96 7.89 -5.37 -10.65
C PHE A 96 8.87 -4.24 -10.32
N THR A 97 8.69 -3.67 -9.15
CA THR A 97 9.55 -2.64 -8.57
C THR A 97 10.06 -3.11 -7.20
N LYS A 98 10.91 -2.36 -6.53
CA LYS A 98 11.33 -2.73 -5.18
C LYS A 98 10.31 -2.41 -4.09
N ASN A 99 9.37 -1.50 -4.34
CA ASN A 99 8.26 -1.12 -3.45
C ASN A 99 7.34 -0.11 -4.15
N ALA A 100 6.19 0.21 -3.54
CA ALA A 100 5.27 1.22 -4.06
C ALA A 100 5.91 2.62 -4.24
N SER A 101 6.87 3.00 -3.37
CA SER A 101 7.57 4.29 -3.54
C SER A 101 8.33 4.36 -4.87
N GLU A 102 8.97 3.27 -5.30
CA GLU A 102 9.61 3.22 -6.62
C GLU A 102 8.56 3.25 -7.74
N SER A 103 7.42 2.55 -7.58
CA SER A 103 6.32 2.59 -8.56
C SER A 103 5.80 4.02 -8.78
N LEU A 104 5.57 4.77 -7.71
CA LEU A 104 5.12 6.16 -7.75
C LEU A 104 6.18 7.10 -8.37
N ASN A 105 7.47 6.89 -8.02
CA ASN A 105 8.56 7.62 -8.64
C ASN A 105 8.73 7.28 -10.12
N LEU A 106 8.52 6.02 -10.51
CA LEU A 106 8.57 5.60 -11.91
C LEU A 106 7.56 6.40 -12.73
N VAL A 107 6.30 6.46 -12.32
CA VAL A 107 5.26 7.24 -13.02
C VAL A 107 5.63 8.73 -13.06
N ALA A 108 6.04 9.32 -11.94
CA ALA A 108 6.42 10.74 -11.89
C ALA A 108 7.59 11.07 -12.84
N ASN A 109 8.57 10.17 -12.96
CA ASN A 109 9.69 10.38 -13.87
C ASN A 109 9.34 10.11 -15.32
N MET A 110 8.54 9.08 -15.63
CA MET A 110 8.02 8.85 -16.98
C MET A 110 7.35 10.11 -17.52
N LEU A 111 6.41 10.69 -16.76
CA LEU A 111 5.67 11.89 -17.17
C LEU A 111 6.56 13.14 -17.28
N GLY A 112 7.59 13.22 -16.46
CA GLY A 112 8.55 14.34 -16.52
C GLY A 112 9.50 14.28 -17.71
N TRP A 113 9.62 13.13 -18.39
CA TRP A 113 10.48 12.91 -19.54
C TRP A 113 9.70 12.55 -20.81
N ALA A 114 8.39 12.41 -20.69
CA ALA A 114 7.52 12.09 -21.81
C ALA A 114 7.46 13.23 -22.84
N ASP A 115 7.09 12.87 -24.06
CA ASP A 115 6.64 13.82 -25.07
C ASP A 115 5.14 14.12 -24.92
N GLU A 116 4.62 15.09 -25.70
CA GLU A 116 3.18 15.33 -25.75
C GLU A 116 2.44 14.07 -26.28
N PRO A 117 1.27 13.73 -25.75
CA PRO A 117 0.42 14.57 -24.86
C PRO A 117 0.68 14.38 -23.36
N TYR A 118 1.63 13.55 -22.95
CA TYR A 118 1.80 13.12 -21.56
C TYR A 118 2.74 14.01 -20.74
N ARG A 119 3.46 14.91 -21.39
CA ARG A 119 4.47 15.76 -20.74
C ARG A 119 3.89 16.58 -19.61
N VAL A 120 4.59 16.55 -18.46
CA VAL A 120 4.36 17.44 -17.33
C VAL A 120 5.39 18.58 -17.38
N ASP A 121 4.91 19.82 -17.56
CA ASP A 121 5.71 21.02 -17.68
C ASP A 121 5.08 22.21 -16.92
N ARG A 122 5.65 23.43 -17.10
CA ARG A 122 5.23 24.66 -16.41
C ARG A 122 3.78 25.11 -16.68
N ASP A 123 3.19 24.67 -17.77
CA ASP A 123 1.83 25.06 -18.20
C ASP A 123 0.77 24.05 -17.71
N THR A 124 1.20 22.99 -17.06
CA THR A 124 0.38 21.89 -16.57
C THR A 124 0.25 21.86 -15.05
N GLU A 125 -0.67 21.03 -14.57
CA GLU A 125 -0.99 20.85 -13.14
C GLU A 125 -0.94 19.37 -12.75
N ILE A 126 -0.56 19.13 -11.49
CA ILE A 126 -0.56 17.81 -10.84
C ILE A 126 -1.54 17.91 -9.66
N ALA A 127 -2.48 17.00 -9.56
CA ALA A 127 -3.43 16.94 -8.44
C ALA A 127 -3.15 15.74 -7.53
N ILE A 128 -3.08 16.00 -6.21
CA ILE A 128 -2.92 14.96 -5.18
C ILE A 128 -3.93 15.21 -4.05
N THR A 129 -3.79 14.52 -2.90
CA THR A 129 -4.60 14.81 -1.71
C THR A 129 -3.73 15.11 -0.49
N GLU A 130 -4.32 15.76 0.50
CA GLU A 130 -3.65 16.07 1.76
C GLU A 130 -3.44 14.82 2.65
N MET A 131 -4.14 13.71 2.36
CA MET A 131 -4.02 12.47 3.13
C MET A 131 -2.98 11.47 2.60
N GLU A 132 -2.21 11.86 1.58
CA GLU A 132 -1.25 10.96 0.95
C GLU A 132 -0.12 10.51 1.89
N HIS A 133 0.32 9.28 1.68
CA HIS A 133 1.64 8.85 2.17
C HIS A 133 2.73 9.71 1.53
N HIS A 134 3.82 10.00 2.25
CA HIS A 134 4.93 10.80 1.71
C HIS A 134 5.45 10.31 0.35
N SER A 135 5.38 9.00 0.09
CA SER A 135 5.76 8.41 -1.21
C SER A 135 4.88 8.87 -2.38
N ASN A 136 3.67 9.37 -2.10
CA ASN A 136 2.76 9.93 -3.09
C ASN A 136 2.61 11.46 -2.97
N ILE A 137 3.53 12.12 -2.27
CA ILE A 137 3.66 13.58 -2.21
C ILE A 137 5.01 13.99 -2.80
N VAL A 138 6.09 13.46 -2.24
CA VAL A 138 7.46 13.91 -2.52
C VAL A 138 7.86 13.76 -4.00
N PRO A 139 7.55 12.65 -4.71
CA PRO A 139 7.86 12.56 -6.15
C PRO A 139 7.21 13.66 -6.98
N TRP A 140 5.97 14.05 -6.65
CA TRP A 140 5.23 15.12 -7.32
C TRP A 140 5.81 16.50 -7.01
N GLN A 141 6.25 16.74 -5.77
CA GLN A 141 6.97 17.96 -5.40
C GLN A 141 8.30 18.07 -6.17
N LEU A 142 9.07 16.98 -6.28
CA LEU A 142 10.31 16.95 -7.05
C LEU A 142 10.05 17.16 -8.55
N LEU A 143 8.99 16.58 -9.11
CA LEU A 143 8.59 16.79 -10.49
C LEU A 143 8.19 18.26 -10.72
N SER A 144 7.34 18.80 -9.85
CA SER A 144 6.92 20.21 -9.88
C SER A 144 8.12 21.17 -9.84
N GLN A 145 9.08 20.93 -8.93
CA GLN A 145 10.31 21.75 -8.84
C GLN A 145 11.15 21.70 -10.11
N ARG A 146 11.25 20.52 -10.74
CA ARG A 146 12.04 20.31 -11.95
C ARG A 146 11.39 20.91 -13.21
N THR A 147 10.07 20.78 -13.33
CA THR A 147 9.34 21.13 -14.54
C THR A 147 8.66 22.52 -14.48
N GLY A 148 8.38 23.01 -13.27
CA GLY A 148 7.58 24.21 -13.04
C GLY A 148 6.07 23.95 -13.03
N ALA A 149 5.62 22.69 -13.17
CA ALA A 149 4.22 22.30 -13.05
C ALA A 149 3.64 22.69 -11.68
N LYS A 150 2.36 23.08 -11.64
CA LYS A 150 1.70 23.46 -10.39
C LYS A 150 1.20 22.22 -9.68
N LEU A 151 1.53 22.09 -8.38
CA LEU A 151 0.97 21.08 -7.52
C LEU A 151 -0.30 21.63 -6.83
N LYS A 152 -1.40 20.91 -6.96
CA LYS A 152 -2.69 21.16 -6.31
C LYS A 152 -3.09 19.97 -5.45
N TRP A 153 -3.97 20.21 -4.48
CA TRP A 153 -4.42 19.10 -3.63
C TRP A 153 -5.83 19.33 -3.09
N PHE A 154 -6.51 18.22 -2.83
CA PHE A 154 -7.75 18.18 -2.08
C PHE A 154 -7.45 18.29 -0.59
N GLY A 155 -8.17 19.13 0.12
CA GLY A 155 -8.15 19.20 1.57
C GLY A 155 -8.97 18.08 2.22
N LEU A 156 -9.04 18.14 3.55
CA LEU A 156 -9.76 17.18 4.38
C LEU A 156 -10.92 17.85 5.11
N THR A 157 -12.03 17.12 5.23
CA THR A 157 -13.14 17.46 6.12
C THR A 157 -12.77 17.17 7.58
N ASP A 158 -13.53 17.69 8.53
CA ASP A 158 -13.26 17.49 9.97
C ASP A 158 -13.41 16.04 10.41
N ASP A 159 -14.21 15.23 9.70
CA ASP A 159 -14.41 13.80 9.96
C ASP A 159 -13.41 12.89 9.20
N GLY A 160 -12.39 13.47 8.54
CA GLY A 160 -11.29 12.71 7.93
C GLY A 160 -11.57 12.14 6.55
N ARG A 161 -12.45 12.76 5.79
CA ARG A 161 -12.72 12.42 4.39
C ARG A 161 -12.13 13.47 3.46
N LEU A 162 -12.03 13.18 2.16
CA LEU A 162 -11.63 14.18 1.18
C LEU A 162 -12.74 15.23 1.01
N ASP A 163 -12.36 16.50 1.01
CA ASP A 163 -13.24 17.58 0.61
C ASP A 163 -13.21 17.72 -0.90
N LEU A 164 -14.27 17.23 -1.56
CA LEU A 164 -14.44 17.32 -3.01
C LEU A 164 -15.30 18.52 -3.45
N SER A 165 -15.65 19.44 -2.53
CA SER A 165 -16.49 20.61 -2.85
C SER A 165 -15.90 21.52 -3.92
N ASN A 166 -14.56 21.49 -4.07
CA ASN A 166 -13.79 22.26 -5.04
C ASN A 166 -13.13 21.40 -6.13
N ILE A 167 -13.71 20.25 -6.46
CA ILE A 167 -13.10 19.27 -7.38
C ILE A 167 -12.73 19.89 -8.75
N GLU A 168 -13.55 20.81 -9.28
CA GLU A 168 -13.29 21.49 -10.55
C GLU A 168 -12.15 22.52 -10.48
N GLU A 169 -11.82 23.01 -9.28
CA GLU A 169 -10.69 23.92 -9.07
C GLU A 169 -9.38 23.16 -8.91
N VAL A 170 -9.42 21.96 -8.32
CA VAL A 170 -8.25 21.08 -8.12
C VAL A 170 -7.93 20.32 -9.40
N ILE A 171 -8.93 19.73 -10.06
CA ILE A 171 -8.78 19.03 -11.34
C ILE A 171 -9.33 19.88 -12.46
N THR A 172 -8.45 20.53 -13.21
CA THR A 172 -8.77 21.44 -14.31
C THR A 172 -8.34 20.87 -15.66
N GLU A 173 -8.65 21.54 -16.75
CA GLU A 173 -8.19 21.19 -18.10
C GLU A 173 -6.66 21.20 -18.26
N LYS A 174 -5.92 21.77 -17.29
CA LYS A 174 -4.45 21.75 -17.26
C LYS A 174 -3.89 20.59 -16.46
N THR A 175 -4.72 19.85 -15.74
CA THR A 175 -4.29 18.72 -14.93
C THR A 175 -3.85 17.57 -15.85
N LYS A 176 -2.58 17.15 -15.72
CA LYS A 176 -2.03 16.01 -16.48
C LYS A 176 -2.19 14.71 -15.74
N ILE A 177 -2.10 14.74 -14.42
CA ILE A 177 -2.25 13.56 -13.58
C ILE A 177 -2.93 13.90 -12.26
N VAL A 178 -3.79 13.00 -11.83
CA VAL A 178 -4.38 12.95 -10.49
C VAL A 178 -3.82 11.72 -9.79
N SER A 179 -3.10 11.89 -8.68
CA SER A 179 -2.55 10.79 -7.91
C SER A 179 -3.10 10.80 -6.50
N PHE A 180 -3.73 9.69 -6.08
CA PHE A 180 -4.33 9.62 -4.75
C PHE A 180 -4.31 8.21 -4.16
N THR A 181 -4.34 8.14 -2.83
CA THR A 181 -4.44 6.86 -2.11
C THR A 181 -5.87 6.34 -2.13
N LEU A 182 -6.04 5.04 -2.38
CA LEU A 182 -7.37 4.40 -2.29
C LEU A 182 -7.83 4.30 -0.85
N VAL A 183 -6.92 3.90 0.06
CA VAL A 183 -7.19 3.79 1.50
C VAL A 183 -6.08 4.50 2.26
N SER A 184 -6.46 5.43 3.12
CA SER A 184 -5.51 6.19 3.94
C SER A 184 -4.78 5.29 4.95
N ASN A 185 -3.46 5.33 4.94
CA ASN A 185 -2.63 4.57 5.87
C ASN A 185 -2.64 5.12 7.32
N ILE A 186 -3.09 6.34 7.51
CA ILE A 186 -3.17 6.99 8.85
C ILE A 186 -4.61 7.02 9.37
N MET A 187 -5.60 7.31 8.53
CA MET A 187 -6.99 7.46 8.97
C MET A 187 -7.87 6.24 8.65
N GLY A 188 -7.41 5.37 7.76
CA GLY A 188 -8.21 4.26 7.26
C GLY A 188 -9.30 4.67 6.25
N THR A 189 -9.51 5.95 5.99
CA THR A 189 -10.52 6.43 5.04
C THR A 189 -10.38 5.77 3.69
N VAL A 190 -11.46 5.20 3.15
CA VAL A 190 -11.59 4.75 1.76
C VAL A 190 -12.05 5.92 0.93
N ASN A 191 -11.30 6.28 -0.10
CA ASN A 191 -11.57 7.45 -0.92
C ASN A 191 -12.59 7.19 -2.03
N PRO A 192 -13.41 8.18 -2.42
CA PRO A 192 -14.45 8.06 -3.43
C PRO A 192 -13.86 8.07 -4.85
N VAL A 193 -13.33 6.92 -5.29
CA VAL A 193 -12.62 6.74 -6.57
C VAL A 193 -13.45 7.23 -7.75
N GLU A 194 -14.71 6.83 -7.83
CA GLU A 194 -15.58 7.11 -8.99
C GLU A 194 -15.69 8.61 -9.29
N ALA A 195 -15.87 9.43 -8.26
CA ALA A 195 -16.01 10.88 -8.44
C ALA A 195 -14.71 11.53 -8.96
N ILE A 196 -13.57 11.12 -8.41
CA ILE A 196 -12.25 11.65 -8.78
C ILE A 196 -11.87 11.19 -10.19
N VAL A 197 -12.03 9.90 -10.48
CA VAL A 197 -11.73 9.32 -11.80
C VAL A 197 -12.60 9.94 -12.89
N ARG A 198 -13.90 10.06 -12.65
CA ARG A 198 -14.82 10.70 -13.61
C ARG A 198 -14.35 12.12 -13.97
N ARG A 199 -14.05 12.93 -12.94
CA ARG A 199 -13.59 14.30 -13.17
C ARG A 199 -12.24 14.35 -13.90
N ALA A 200 -11.32 13.46 -13.57
CA ALA A 200 -10.03 13.35 -14.28
C ALA A 200 -10.23 13.01 -15.76
N GLN A 201 -11.09 12.04 -16.05
CA GLN A 201 -11.43 11.64 -17.42
C GLN A 201 -12.12 12.78 -18.22
N ASP A 202 -13.02 13.54 -17.59
CA ASP A 202 -13.69 14.69 -18.22
C ASP A 202 -12.71 15.73 -18.75
N VAL A 203 -11.53 15.86 -18.14
CA VAL A 203 -10.48 16.83 -18.55
C VAL A 203 -9.30 16.17 -19.27
N GLY A 204 -9.32 14.85 -19.46
CA GLY A 204 -8.24 14.09 -20.10
C GLY A 204 -7.00 13.92 -19.24
N ALA A 205 -7.12 14.02 -17.91
CA ALA A 205 -6.04 13.79 -16.97
C ALA A 205 -5.85 12.29 -16.70
N LEU A 206 -4.59 11.83 -16.57
CA LEU A 206 -4.26 10.49 -16.14
C LEU A 206 -4.58 10.29 -14.64
N VAL A 207 -4.84 9.06 -14.26
CA VAL A 207 -5.14 8.67 -12.86
C VAL A 207 -4.17 7.62 -12.37
N LEU A 208 -3.48 7.92 -11.27
CA LEU A 208 -2.64 6.97 -10.53
C LEU A 208 -3.24 6.74 -9.14
N ILE A 209 -3.49 5.49 -8.79
CA ILE A 209 -4.00 5.10 -7.49
C ILE A 209 -2.89 4.42 -6.66
N ASP A 210 -2.57 4.96 -5.49
CA ASP A 210 -1.80 4.25 -4.47
C ASP A 210 -2.73 3.27 -3.73
N ALA A 211 -2.63 1.99 -4.06
CA ALA A 211 -3.40 0.90 -3.48
C ALA A 211 -2.64 0.14 -2.38
N SER A 212 -1.57 0.72 -1.80
CA SER A 212 -0.73 0.04 -0.79
C SER A 212 -1.48 -0.38 0.47
N GLN A 213 -2.60 0.27 0.79
CA GLN A 213 -3.50 -0.08 1.89
C GLN A 213 -4.82 -0.69 1.39
N ALA A 214 -5.00 -0.87 0.08
CA ALA A 214 -6.17 -1.52 -0.48
C ALA A 214 -5.87 -2.97 -0.90
N ALA A 215 -4.79 -3.19 -1.66
CA ALA A 215 -4.41 -4.51 -2.17
C ALA A 215 -4.31 -5.60 -1.09
N PRO A 216 -3.83 -5.33 0.17
CA PRO A 216 -3.81 -6.32 1.23
C PRO A 216 -5.21 -6.66 1.79
N HIS A 217 -6.17 -5.74 1.70
CA HIS A 217 -7.33 -5.69 2.59
C HIS A 217 -8.67 -5.88 1.88
N MET A 218 -8.74 -5.67 0.56
CA MET A 218 -9.97 -5.76 -0.23
C MET A 218 -9.68 -6.23 -1.66
N PRO A 219 -10.71 -6.75 -2.38
CA PRO A 219 -10.58 -7.04 -3.80
C PRO A 219 -10.12 -5.80 -4.57
N LEU A 220 -9.17 -5.97 -5.48
CA LEU A 220 -8.65 -4.91 -6.32
C LEU A 220 -8.91 -5.25 -7.78
N ASP A 221 -9.77 -4.48 -8.44
CA ASP A 221 -10.11 -4.61 -9.86
C ASP A 221 -9.61 -3.39 -10.62
N VAL A 222 -8.41 -3.47 -11.20
CA VAL A 222 -7.80 -2.34 -11.91
C VAL A 222 -8.59 -1.92 -13.14
N GLN A 223 -9.34 -2.83 -13.77
CA GLN A 223 -10.23 -2.49 -14.89
C GLN A 223 -11.46 -1.71 -14.42
N GLY A 224 -12.04 -2.14 -13.28
CA GLY A 224 -13.22 -1.50 -12.70
C GLY A 224 -12.94 -0.14 -12.06
N LEU A 225 -11.71 0.10 -11.60
CA LEU A 225 -11.31 1.39 -11.01
C LEU A 225 -11.28 2.55 -12.02
N GLY A 226 -11.11 2.28 -13.32
CA GLY A 226 -10.96 3.31 -14.34
C GLY A 226 -9.66 4.12 -14.23
N ALA A 227 -8.67 3.60 -13.52
CA ALA A 227 -7.35 4.20 -13.36
C ALA A 227 -6.45 3.90 -14.58
N ASP A 228 -5.41 4.70 -14.75
CA ASP A 228 -4.35 4.48 -15.75
C ASP A 228 -3.15 3.74 -15.15
N PHE A 229 -2.91 3.97 -13.86
CA PHE A 229 -1.87 3.30 -13.07
C PHE A 229 -2.37 2.92 -11.68
N VAL A 230 -1.89 1.80 -11.16
CA VAL A 230 -2.13 1.37 -9.77
C VAL A 230 -0.82 0.86 -9.18
N ALA A 231 -0.45 1.38 -7.99
CA ALA A 231 0.78 1.03 -7.30
C ALA A 231 0.48 0.37 -5.94
N PHE A 232 1.21 -0.70 -5.60
CA PHE A 232 1.14 -1.31 -4.27
C PHE A 232 2.45 -2.05 -3.90
N THR A 233 2.51 -2.61 -2.69
CA THR A 233 3.74 -3.20 -2.14
C THR A 233 3.52 -4.56 -1.51
N GLY A 234 4.43 -5.49 -1.75
CA GLY A 234 4.32 -6.88 -1.29
C GLY A 234 4.36 -7.03 0.25
N HIS A 235 5.19 -6.23 0.94
CA HIS A 235 5.39 -6.43 2.38
C HIS A 235 4.17 -6.12 3.27
N LYS A 236 3.13 -5.50 2.73
CA LYS A 236 1.87 -5.25 3.44
C LYS A 236 0.81 -6.33 3.18
N MET A 237 0.98 -7.13 2.13
CA MET A 237 0.05 -8.18 1.71
C MET A 237 0.63 -9.60 1.91
N CYS A 238 1.15 -9.88 3.09
CA CYS A 238 1.80 -11.15 3.47
C CYS A 238 3.08 -11.48 2.69
N GLY A 239 3.45 -10.70 1.69
CA GLY A 239 4.63 -10.89 0.84
C GLY A 239 5.93 -10.36 1.47
N PRO A 240 7.09 -10.62 0.86
CA PRO A 240 8.38 -10.14 1.35
C PRO A 240 8.56 -8.63 1.17
N THR A 241 9.56 -8.08 1.84
CA THR A 241 10.10 -6.75 1.53
C THR A 241 10.90 -6.80 0.21
N GLY A 242 11.15 -5.64 -0.40
CA GLY A 242 11.99 -5.56 -1.60
C GLY A 242 11.25 -5.88 -2.90
N ILE A 243 9.91 -5.99 -2.86
CA ILE A 243 9.06 -6.15 -4.03
C ILE A 243 7.83 -5.24 -3.93
N GLY A 244 7.54 -4.53 -5.00
CA GLY A 244 6.34 -3.75 -5.24
C GLY A 244 5.82 -4.00 -6.65
N VAL A 245 4.68 -3.46 -6.94
CA VAL A 245 4.01 -3.58 -8.23
C VAL A 245 3.58 -2.20 -8.70
N LEU A 246 3.78 -1.95 -9.99
CA LEU A 246 3.07 -0.95 -10.76
C LEU A 246 2.28 -1.69 -11.84
N TRP A 247 0.98 -1.54 -11.83
CA TRP A 247 0.14 -1.83 -12.98
C TRP A 247 -0.05 -0.54 -13.78
N GLY A 248 0.02 -0.64 -15.11
CA GLY A 248 -0.26 0.48 -16.00
C GLY A 248 -0.91 -0.03 -17.28
N ARG A 249 -1.81 0.77 -17.87
CA ARG A 249 -2.47 0.44 -19.13
C ARG A 249 -1.44 0.23 -20.24
N GLN A 250 -1.62 -0.81 -21.05
CA GLN A 250 -0.66 -1.26 -22.07
C GLN A 250 -0.21 -0.11 -22.99
N GLU A 251 -1.17 0.66 -23.52
CA GLU A 251 -0.89 1.76 -24.44
C GLU A 251 -0.02 2.86 -23.81
N LEU A 252 -0.20 3.15 -22.51
CA LEU A 252 0.64 4.11 -21.81
C LEU A 252 2.05 3.58 -21.57
N LEU A 253 2.16 2.30 -21.23
CA LEU A 253 3.46 1.66 -21.06
C LEU A 253 4.25 1.56 -22.37
N GLU A 254 3.57 1.45 -23.49
CA GLU A 254 4.21 1.48 -24.82
C GLU A 254 4.76 2.88 -25.16
N ASP A 255 3.97 3.93 -24.91
CA ASP A 255 4.28 5.30 -25.29
C ASP A 255 5.29 5.97 -24.33
N LEU A 256 5.20 5.68 -23.03
CA LEU A 256 5.99 6.36 -22.00
C LEU A 256 7.45 5.89 -21.95
N PRO A 257 8.43 6.78 -21.69
CA PRO A 257 9.83 6.42 -21.60
C PRO A 257 10.16 5.64 -20.33
N PRO A 258 11.24 4.83 -20.33
CA PRO A 258 11.72 4.18 -19.11
C PRO A 258 12.29 5.22 -18.12
N PHE A 259 12.34 4.84 -16.82
CA PHE A 259 12.97 5.65 -15.77
C PHE A 259 14.38 5.17 -15.45
N LEU A 260 14.58 3.87 -15.25
CA LEU A 260 15.88 3.27 -14.99
C LEU A 260 16.44 2.68 -16.29
N GLY A 261 17.74 2.90 -16.51
CA GLY A 261 18.45 2.30 -17.64
C GLY A 261 19.46 1.27 -17.16
N GLY A 262 19.61 0.17 -17.91
CA GLY A 262 20.55 -0.90 -17.57
C GLY A 262 20.44 -2.11 -18.50
N GLY A 263 20.90 -3.27 -18.04
CA GLY A 263 20.66 -4.54 -18.71
C GLY A 263 19.20 -4.97 -18.58
N GLU A 264 18.79 -5.98 -19.31
CA GLU A 264 17.46 -6.59 -19.41
C GLU A 264 16.41 -5.70 -20.10
N MET A 265 16.36 -4.39 -19.84
CA MET A 265 15.34 -3.46 -20.33
C MET A 265 15.58 -2.94 -21.76
N ILE A 266 16.66 -3.34 -22.40
CA ILE A 266 17.07 -2.88 -23.73
C ILE A 266 16.82 -3.94 -24.81
N GLU A 267 16.54 -3.48 -26.02
CA GLU A 267 16.54 -4.31 -27.23
C GLU A 267 17.89 -4.22 -27.95
N THR A 268 18.35 -3.00 -28.25
CA THR A 268 19.67 -2.74 -28.83
C THR A 268 20.42 -1.68 -28.07
N VAL A 269 21.76 -1.79 -28.03
CA VAL A 269 22.65 -0.78 -27.42
C VAL A 269 23.83 -0.51 -28.34
N SER A 270 24.09 0.75 -28.60
CA SER A 270 25.32 1.24 -29.21
C SER A 270 25.92 2.38 -28.38
N MET A 271 27.11 2.83 -28.73
CA MET A 271 27.71 4.00 -28.05
C MET A 271 26.95 5.31 -28.30
N HIS A 272 26.05 5.34 -29.27
CA HIS A 272 25.31 6.55 -29.66
C HIS A 272 23.84 6.54 -29.22
N ALA A 273 23.20 5.37 -29.17
CA ALA A 273 21.78 5.25 -28.88
C ALA A 273 21.43 3.82 -28.42
N SER A 274 20.30 3.71 -27.75
CA SER A 274 19.69 2.45 -27.34
C SER A 274 18.23 2.42 -27.72
N THR A 275 17.71 1.22 -27.98
CA THR A 275 16.28 0.94 -28.06
C THR A 275 15.87 0.05 -26.88
N TYR A 276 14.60 0.07 -26.52
CA TYR A 276 14.10 -0.55 -25.30
C TYR A 276 13.24 -1.77 -25.62
N ALA A 277 13.27 -2.75 -24.73
CA ALA A 277 12.36 -3.88 -24.76
C ALA A 277 10.90 -3.44 -24.62
N PRO A 278 9.93 -4.27 -25.04
CA PRO A 278 8.52 -4.03 -24.71
C PRO A 278 8.26 -4.03 -23.19
N ALA A 279 7.11 -3.47 -22.77
CA ALA A 279 6.63 -3.66 -21.38
C ALA A 279 6.40 -5.17 -21.11
N PRO A 280 6.60 -5.65 -19.89
CA PRO A 280 7.02 -4.92 -18.68
C PRO A 280 8.54 -4.68 -18.60
N HIS A 281 9.34 -5.42 -19.39
CA HIS A 281 10.82 -5.44 -19.28
C HIS A 281 11.45 -4.07 -19.49
N LYS A 282 10.86 -3.20 -20.29
CA LYS A 282 11.28 -1.79 -20.50
C LYS A 282 11.48 -1.03 -19.18
N PHE A 283 10.76 -1.42 -18.11
CA PHE A 283 10.75 -0.74 -16.82
C PHE A 283 11.47 -1.53 -15.71
N GLU A 284 12.04 -2.70 -16.04
CA GLU A 284 12.71 -3.59 -15.08
C GLU A 284 14.21 -3.69 -15.42
N ALA A 285 14.97 -2.65 -15.04
CA ALA A 285 16.40 -2.57 -15.34
C ALA A 285 17.24 -3.37 -14.36
N GLY A 286 18.16 -4.20 -14.89
CA GLY A 286 19.08 -5.03 -14.11
C GLY A 286 18.46 -6.34 -13.65
N THR A 287 19.25 -7.17 -12.94
CA THR A 287 18.71 -8.41 -12.34
C THR A 287 17.59 -8.09 -11.36
N PRO A 288 16.37 -8.61 -11.59
CA PRO A 288 15.20 -8.26 -10.77
C PRO A 288 15.23 -8.96 -9.39
N PRO A 289 14.34 -8.57 -8.47
CA PRO A 289 14.20 -9.20 -7.15
C PRO A 289 13.48 -10.55 -7.28
N ILE A 290 14.15 -11.57 -7.84
CA ILE A 290 13.53 -12.84 -8.27
C ILE A 290 12.89 -13.58 -7.09
N ALA A 291 13.64 -13.83 -6.00
CA ALA A 291 13.11 -14.51 -4.82
C ALA A 291 11.93 -13.77 -4.21
N GLN A 292 11.98 -12.43 -4.20
CA GLN A 292 10.91 -11.60 -3.67
C GLN A 292 9.65 -11.68 -4.55
N ALA A 293 9.79 -11.75 -5.86
CA ALA A 293 8.67 -11.95 -6.77
C ALA A 293 8.02 -13.33 -6.54
N VAL A 294 8.83 -14.39 -6.40
CA VAL A 294 8.34 -15.74 -6.06
C VAL A 294 7.58 -15.73 -4.71
N GLY A 295 8.15 -15.07 -3.70
CA GLY A 295 7.49 -14.90 -2.40
C GLY A 295 6.20 -14.09 -2.48
N LEU A 296 6.13 -13.06 -3.34
CA LEU A 296 4.89 -12.32 -3.61
C LEU A 296 3.85 -13.21 -4.28
N GLY A 297 4.25 -14.03 -5.26
CA GLY A 297 3.37 -15.01 -5.89
C GLY A 297 2.76 -15.99 -4.89
N ALA A 298 3.56 -16.47 -3.92
CA ALA A 298 3.08 -17.32 -2.84
C ALA A 298 2.11 -16.57 -1.88
N ALA A 299 2.34 -15.29 -1.64
CA ALA A 299 1.43 -14.45 -0.86
C ALA A 299 0.08 -14.24 -1.56
N VAL A 300 0.11 -14.03 -2.87
CA VAL A 300 -1.11 -13.94 -3.70
C VAL A 300 -1.90 -15.24 -3.66
N ASP A 301 -1.25 -16.40 -3.79
CA ASP A 301 -1.91 -17.70 -3.66
C ASP A 301 -2.56 -17.86 -2.29
N TYR A 302 -1.86 -17.49 -1.22
CA TYR A 302 -2.34 -17.57 0.15
C TYR A 302 -3.60 -16.71 0.38
N LEU A 303 -3.55 -15.43 -0.02
CA LEU A 303 -4.66 -14.50 0.11
C LEU A 303 -5.86 -14.91 -0.75
N SER A 304 -5.61 -15.36 -1.98
CA SER A 304 -6.65 -15.83 -2.89
C SER A 304 -7.35 -17.10 -2.38
N ALA A 305 -6.62 -18.00 -1.74
CA ALA A 305 -7.18 -19.21 -1.15
C ALA A 305 -8.12 -18.91 0.04
N ILE A 306 -7.83 -17.88 0.84
CA ILE A 306 -8.76 -17.38 1.88
C ILE A 306 -9.95 -16.69 1.23
N GLY A 307 -9.71 -15.84 0.23
CA GLY A 307 -10.66 -15.01 -0.48
C GLY A 307 -10.69 -13.57 0.02
N MET A 308 -10.41 -12.61 -0.86
CA MET A 308 -10.31 -11.19 -0.51
C MET A 308 -11.61 -10.61 0.04
N ASP A 309 -12.77 -11.06 -0.46
CA ASP A 309 -14.07 -10.65 0.08
C ASP A 309 -14.25 -11.07 1.55
N LYS A 310 -13.79 -12.28 1.91
CA LYS A 310 -13.85 -12.76 3.29
C LYS A 310 -12.87 -12.00 4.20
N ILE A 311 -11.69 -11.66 3.68
CA ILE A 311 -10.71 -10.83 4.39
C ILE A 311 -11.31 -9.45 4.65
N ALA A 312 -11.87 -8.80 3.64
CA ALA A 312 -12.52 -7.49 3.76
C ALA A 312 -13.68 -7.52 4.78
N ALA A 313 -14.54 -8.53 4.73
CA ALA A 313 -15.65 -8.70 5.68
C ALA A 313 -15.15 -8.91 7.12
N HIS A 314 -14.11 -9.71 7.31
CA HIS A 314 -13.47 -9.93 8.60
C HIS A 314 -12.90 -8.63 9.17
N GLU A 315 -12.12 -7.90 8.37
CA GLU A 315 -11.50 -6.65 8.80
C GLU A 315 -12.52 -5.55 9.07
N HIS A 316 -13.60 -5.49 8.30
CA HIS A 316 -14.71 -4.59 8.57
C HIS A 316 -15.32 -4.87 9.96
N ALA A 317 -15.62 -6.13 10.28
CA ALA A 317 -16.18 -6.52 11.58
C ALA A 317 -15.22 -6.21 12.74
N ILE A 318 -13.92 -6.46 12.58
CA ILE A 318 -12.90 -6.12 13.59
C ILE A 318 -12.78 -4.60 13.75
N THR A 319 -12.82 -3.84 12.65
CA THR A 319 -12.75 -2.37 12.67
C THR A 319 -13.95 -1.76 13.38
N GLU A 320 -15.16 -2.25 13.08
CA GLU A 320 -16.39 -1.82 13.76
C GLU A 320 -16.30 -2.09 15.26
N TYR A 321 -15.88 -3.30 15.64
CA TYR A 321 -15.67 -3.65 17.04
C TYR A 321 -14.62 -2.77 17.71
N ALA A 322 -13.49 -2.52 17.06
CA ALA A 322 -12.42 -1.70 17.57
C ALA A 322 -12.86 -0.23 17.78
N ILE A 323 -13.59 0.36 16.82
CA ILE A 323 -14.12 1.72 16.95
C ILE A 323 -15.05 1.81 18.17
N LYS A 324 -15.95 0.84 18.33
CA LYS A 324 -16.87 0.79 19.47
C LYS A 324 -16.12 0.68 20.80
N ARG A 325 -15.13 -0.22 20.90
CA ARG A 325 -14.34 -0.42 22.12
C ARG A 325 -13.44 0.78 22.44
N LEU A 326 -12.82 1.40 21.45
CA LEU A 326 -12.00 2.61 21.64
C LEU A 326 -12.83 3.83 22.06
N ALA A 327 -14.10 3.92 21.64
CA ALA A 327 -15.02 4.97 22.09
C ALA A 327 -15.38 4.87 23.57
N GLU A 328 -15.17 3.72 24.21
CA GLU A 328 -15.38 3.52 25.66
C GLU A 328 -14.18 4.04 26.49
N VAL A 329 -13.01 4.29 25.85
CA VAL A 329 -11.80 4.77 26.52
C VAL A 329 -11.92 6.28 26.74
N PRO A 330 -11.96 6.76 28.00
CA PRO A 330 -12.06 8.20 28.26
C PRO A 330 -10.87 8.97 27.70
N ASP A 331 -11.13 10.18 27.22
CA ASP A 331 -10.15 11.11 26.63
C ASP A 331 -9.46 10.62 25.35
N LEU A 332 -9.90 9.49 24.79
CA LEU A 332 -9.42 9.02 23.49
C LEU A 332 -10.17 9.73 22.35
N ARG A 333 -9.42 10.31 21.44
CA ARG A 333 -9.96 10.91 20.21
C ARG A 333 -9.40 10.19 18.97
N ILE A 334 -10.28 9.55 18.20
CA ILE A 334 -9.94 8.96 16.90
C ILE A 334 -9.66 10.10 15.90
N ILE A 335 -8.64 9.94 15.08
CA ILE A 335 -8.29 10.83 13.98
C ILE A 335 -8.74 10.16 12.68
N GLY A 336 -9.75 10.71 12.04
CA GLY A 336 -10.42 10.15 10.88
C GLY A 336 -11.85 9.69 11.18
N PRO A 337 -12.49 8.95 10.26
CA PRO A 337 -13.87 8.51 10.43
C PRO A 337 -14.09 7.69 11.71
N THR A 338 -15.19 7.92 12.39
CA THR A 338 -15.58 7.22 13.64
C THR A 338 -16.60 6.11 13.42
N THR A 339 -16.87 5.76 12.15
CA THR A 339 -17.69 4.64 11.73
C THR A 339 -16.87 3.68 10.87
N ALA A 340 -17.32 2.45 10.71
CA ALA A 340 -16.67 1.47 9.84
C ALA A 340 -17.06 1.61 8.36
N GLU A 341 -18.01 2.49 8.02
CA GLU A 341 -18.43 2.76 6.66
C GLU A 341 -17.34 3.51 5.89
N ASP A 342 -17.01 3.04 4.69
CA ASP A 342 -15.91 3.53 3.85
C ASP A 342 -14.61 3.70 4.64
N ARG A 343 -14.24 2.65 5.37
CA ARG A 343 -13.08 2.64 6.24
C ARG A 343 -12.37 1.29 6.23
N GLY A 344 -11.04 1.34 6.09
CA GLY A 344 -10.13 0.23 6.30
C GLY A 344 -9.68 0.10 7.77
N ALA A 345 -8.90 -0.93 8.04
CA ALA A 345 -8.56 -1.42 9.37
C ALA A 345 -7.45 -0.63 10.13
N ALA A 346 -7.07 0.57 9.68
CA ALA A 346 -6.10 1.43 10.35
C ALA A 346 -6.81 2.50 11.19
N ILE A 347 -6.58 2.54 12.50
CA ILE A 347 -7.19 3.50 13.43
C ILE A 347 -6.09 4.28 14.13
N SER A 348 -5.97 5.57 13.80
CA SER A 348 -5.10 6.51 14.53
C SER A 348 -5.87 7.26 15.60
N PHE A 349 -5.24 7.50 16.72
CA PHE A 349 -5.87 8.22 17.86
C PHE A 349 -4.84 9.00 18.67
N VAL A 350 -5.34 9.91 19.49
CA VAL A 350 -4.63 10.57 20.58
C VAL A 350 -5.34 10.28 21.89
N LEU A 351 -4.61 10.25 23.01
CA LEU A 351 -5.12 9.91 24.33
C LEU A 351 -4.84 11.06 25.31
N GLY A 352 -5.84 11.93 25.52
CA GLY A 352 -5.69 13.14 26.33
C GLY A 352 -4.46 13.94 25.92
N ASP A 353 -3.68 14.37 26.92
CA ASP A 353 -2.42 15.09 26.74
C ASP A 353 -1.18 14.18 26.74
N ILE A 354 -1.37 12.85 26.80
CA ILE A 354 -0.26 11.89 26.81
C ILE A 354 0.37 11.83 25.41
N HIS A 355 1.69 12.02 25.37
CA HIS A 355 2.39 11.98 24.09
C HIS A 355 2.29 10.58 23.44
N PRO A 356 2.00 10.46 22.14
CA PRO A 356 1.83 9.16 21.47
C PRO A 356 3.00 8.19 21.63
N HIS A 357 4.24 8.71 21.75
CA HIS A 357 5.41 7.88 22.01
C HIS A 357 5.33 7.18 23.37
N ASP A 358 4.89 7.89 24.39
CA ASP A 358 4.76 7.35 25.75
C ASP A 358 3.62 6.31 25.80
N VAL A 359 2.52 6.57 25.09
CA VAL A 359 1.44 5.58 24.88
C VAL A 359 2.00 4.31 24.26
N GLY A 360 2.76 4.45 23.17
CA GLY A 360 3.36 3.30 22.47
C GLY A 360 4.34 2.51 23.33
N GLN A 361 5.17 3.19 24.14
CA GLN A 361 6.13 2.54 25.01
C GLN A 361 5.45 1.72 26.11
N VAL A 362 4.44 2.27 26.78
CA VAL A 362 3.72 1.54 27.83
C VAL A 362 2.91 0.37 27.25
N LEU A 363 2.35 0.52 26.04
CA LEU A 363 1.68 -0.59 25.34
C LEU A 363 2.68 -1.69 24.97
N ASP A 364 3.87 -1.35 24.48
CA ASP A 364 4.93 -2.33 24.16
C ASP A 364 5.34 -3.14 25.40
N GLU A 365 5.49 -2.49 26.55
CA GLU A 365 5.74 -3.17 27.82
C GLU A 365 4.64 -4.18 28.20
N GLN A 366 3.42 -4.03 27.66
CA GLN A 366 2.31 -4.99 27.79
C GLN A 366 2.30 -6.04 26.65
N GLY A 367 3.27 -6.01 25.73
CA GLY A 367 3.33 -6.89 24.55
C GLY A 367 2.45 -6.45 23.39
N ILE A 368 1.94 -5.21 23.40
CA ILE A 368 1.04 -4.69 22.37
C ILE A 368 1.83 -3.80 21.42
N ALA A 369 2.06 -4.28 20.20
CA ALA A 369 2.82 -3.59 19.19
C ALA A 369 1.92 -2.66 18.35
N VAL A 370 2.01 -1.37 18.60
CA VAL A 370 1.37 -0.29 17.82
C VAL A 370 2.42 0.60 17.16
N ARG A 371 1.99 1.47 16.27
CA ARG A 371 2.89 2.48 15.68
C ARG A 371 2.61 3.86 16.23
N VAL A 372 3.68 4.66 16.38
CA VAL A 372 3.59 6.05 16.85
C VAL A 372 4.25 7.01 15.85
N GLY A 373 3.75 8.25 15.76
CA GLY A 373 4.32 9.29 14.91
C GLY A 373 3.36 9.81 13.85
N HIS A 374 3.93 10.28 12.72
CA HIS A 374 3.18 10.85 11.60
C HIS A 374 2.74 9.81 10.56
N HIS A 375 3.15 8.55 10.70
CA HIS A 375 2.85 7.43 9.78
C HIS A 375 3.14 7.74 8.31
N CYS A 376 4.19 8.57 8.04
CA CYS A 376 4.51 9.09 6.72
C CYS A 376 3.37 9.86 6.04
N ALA A 377 2.49 10.51 6.82
CA ALA A 377 1.37 11.35 6.40
C ALA A 377 1.30 12.63 7.24
N ARG A 378 2.43 13.33 7.37
CA ARG A 378 2.55 14.53 8.20
C ARG A 378 1.52 15.64 7.89
N PRO A 379 1.11 15.89 6.63
CA PRO A 379 0.08 16.89 6.35
C PRO A 379 -1.22 16.66 7.13
N VAL A 380 -1.64 15.41 7.30
CA VAL A 380 -2.81 15.04 8.12
C VAL A 380 -2.64 15.50 9.56
N CYS A 381 -1.48 15.27 10.18
CA CYS A 381 -1.21 15.73 11.54
C CYS A 381 -1.27 17.26 11.66
N LEU A 382 -0.74 17.98 10.65
CA LEU A 382 -0.81 19.44 10.58
C LEU A 382 -2.25 19.94 10.45
N ARG A 383 -3.06 19.29 9.58
CA ARG A 383 -4.48 19.63 9.39
C ARG A 383 -5.29 19.54 10.69
N TYR A 384 -5.02 18.54 11.52
CA TYR A 384 -5.74 18.35 12.79
C TYR A 384 -5.06 19.00 14.01
N GLY A 385 -3.97 19.75 13.80
CA GLY A 385 -3.26 20.46 14.88
C GLY A 385 -2.64 19.54 15.93
N ILE A 386 -2.21 18.34 15.54
CA ILE A 386 -1.63 17.33 16.44
C ILE A 386 -0.17 17.05 16.08
N PRO A 387 0.71 16.82 17.08
CA PRO A 387 2.12 16.55 16.82
C PRO A 387 2.34 15.16 16.20
N ALA A 388 1.56 14.17 16.60
CA ALA A 388 1.66 12.76 16.21
C ALA A 388 0.40 12.01 16.63
N THR A 389 0.28 10.74 16.23
CA THR A 389 -0.77 9.82 16.71
C THR A 389 -0.17 8.49 17.13
N THR A 390 -0.91 7.72 17.92
CA THR A 390 -0.77 6.28 18.05
C THR A 390 -1.71 5.64 17.04
N ARG A 391 -1.24 4.63 16.31
CA ARG A 391 -2.04 3.91 15.32
C ARG A 391 -2.06 2.42 15.62
N ALA A 392 -3.24 1.87 15.82
CA ALA A 392 -3.50 0.44 15.75
C ALA A 392 -4.00 0.07 14.35
N SER A 393 -3.53 -1.02 13.79
CA SER A 393 -3.98 -1.51 12.48
C SER A 393 -4.12 -3.03 12.51
N PHE A 394 -5.27 -3.49 12.07
CA PHE A 394 -5.70 -4.88 12.10
C PHE A 394 -5.44 -5.55 10.75
N TYR A 395 -5.50 -6.88 10.71
CA TYR A 395 -5.37 -7.67 9.50
C TYR A 395 -6.10 -9.01 9.64
N LEU A 396 -6.05 -9.84 8.63
CA LEU A 396 -6.76 -11.13 8.51
C LEU A 396 -6.57 -12.10 9.70
N TYR A 397 -5.52 -11.94 10.50
CA TYR A 397 -5.25 -12.73 11.70
C TYR A 397 -5.54 -12.00 13.03
N SER A 398 -6.08 -10.79 12.96
CA SER A 398 -6.49 -10.03 14.15
C SER A 398 -7.83 -10.54 14.69
N SER A 399 -7.97 -10.56 16.00
CA SER A 399 -9.14 -11.08 16.71
C SER A 399 -9.77 -10.01 17.61
N PRO A 400 -11.02 -10.19 18.07
CA PRO A 400 -11.61 -9.34 19.10
C PRO A 400 -10.77 -9.27 20.38
N ALA A 401 -10.09 -10.37 20.74
CA ALA A 401 -9.21 -10.38 21.91
C ALA A 401 -7.97 -9.47 21.74
N ASP A 402 -7.48 -9.26 20.51
CA ASP A 402 -6.40 -8.30 20.27
C ASP A 402 -6.90 -6.86 20.44
N VAL A 403 -8.16 -6.58 20.10
CA VAL A 403 -8.81 -5.28 20.35
C VAL A 403 -9.01 -5.05 21.85
N ASP A 404 -9.51 -6.06 22.58
CA ASP A 404 -9.71 -5.97 24.03
C ASP A 404 -8.37 -5.75 24.74
N ALA A 405 -7.32 -6.46 24.33
CA ALA A 405 -5.97 -6.25 24.87
C ALA A 405 -5.46 -4.80 24.64
N LEU A 406 -5.75 -4.21 23.47
CA LEU A 406 -5.43 -2.80 23.22
C LEU A 406 -6.16 -1.87 24.19
N VAL A 407 -7.46 -2.08 24.40
CA VAL A 407 -8.26 -1.24 25.32
C VAL A 407 -7.78 -1.37 26.76
N ASP A 408 -7.54 -2.60 27.23
CA ASP A 408 -6.97 -2.85 28.57
C ASP A 408 -5.59 -2.19 28.73
N GLY A 409 -4.75 -2.26 27.68
CA GLY A 409 -3.46 -1.59 27.64
C GLY A 409 -3.58 -0.06 27.70
N LEU A 410 -4.56 0.53 27.03
CA LEU A 410 -4.82 1.98 27.08
C LEU A 410 -5.34 2.43 28.45
N GLU A 411 -6.13 1.62 29.12
CA GLU A 411 -6.52 1.87 30.53
C GLU A 411 -5.29 1.84 31.44
N HIS A 412 -4.37 0.89 31.21
CA HIS A 412 -3.10 0.85 31.93
C HIS A 412 -2.25 2.11 31.67
N VAL A 413 -2.14 2.58 30.44
CA VAL A 413 -1.46 3.83 30.08
C VAL A 413 -2.05 5.01 30.86
N ARG A 414 -3.38 5.14 30.91
CA ARG A 414 -4.06 6.22 31.64
C ARG A 414 -3.75 6.16 33.14
N ASN A 415 -3.78 4.98 33.74
CA ASN A 415 -3.46 4.81 35.15
C ASN A 415 -1.99 5.08 35.49
N PHE A 416 -1.09 4.90 34.50
CA PHE A 416 0.34 5.15 34.69
C PHE A 416 0.67 6.64 34.68
N PHE A 417 -0.02 7.45 33.88
CA PHE A 417 0.22 8.89 33.74
C PHE A 417 -0.78 9.78 34.52
N GLY A 418 -1.92 9.26 34.92
CA GLY A 418 -2.97 9.96 35.68
C GLY A 418 -3.00 9.61 37.08
#